data_25bb83d604f468a7a7c12ab4616a30dd
#
_entry.id   25bb83d604f468a7a7c12ab4616a30dd
#
_cell.length_a   1.000
_cell.length_b   1.000
_cell.length_c   1.000
_cell.angle_alpha   90.00
_cell.angle_beta   90.00
_cell.angle_gamma   90.00
#
_symmetry.space_group_name_H-M   'P 1'
#
loop_
_entity.id
_entity.type
_entity.pdbx_description
1 polymer ?
#
loop_
_entity_poly.entity_id
_entity_poly.type
_entity_poly.pdbx_seq_one_letter_code
_entity_poly.pdbx_strand_id
1 'polypeptide(L)'
;PKSNYAVPGLYLYDQNITQIAKAMKPSARGELEITDVNMEYLRRGGLHVVPLGRGIAWLDTGTHTSLLEASHFIGTLEARQGLKIACLEEIAFRMGFVDKKKMKQVIEETPKSSYRDYLERILKEKNAFYNP
;
A
#
# COMPACT_ATOMS: atom_id res chain seq x y z
N PRO A 1 23.22 11.66 8.46
CA PRO A 1 22.96 10.38 7.79
C PRO A 1 24.06 10.04 6.80
N LYS A 2 24.33 8.72 6.62
CA LYS A 2 25.35 8.24 5.68
C LYS A 2 24.89 8.29 4.21
N SER A 3 23.59 8.46 3.96
CA SER A 3 23.00 8.58 2.64
C SER A 3 21.71 9.39 2.69
N ASN A 4 21.20 9.81 1.53
CA ASN A 4 19.90 10.48 1.39
C ASN A 4 18.74 9.49 1.19
N TYR A 5 19.00 8.19 1.23
CA TYR A 5 17.96 7.20 1.17
C TYR A 5 17.22 7.10 2.51
N ALA A 6 15.90 7.09 2.42
CA ALA A 6 15.01 6.76 3.54
C ALA A 6 14.41 5.37 3.33
N VAL A 7 14.13 4.66 4.41
CA VAL A 7 13.45 3.36 4.36
C VAL A 7 12.00 3.59 4.78
N PRO A 8 11.05 3.59 3.84
CA PRO A 8 9.63 3.64 4.18
C PRO A 8 9.19 2.34 4.84
N GLY A 9 8.06 2.36 5.53
CA GLY A 9 7.54 1.23 6.31
C GLY A 9 6.94 0.10 5.47
N LEU A 10 7.53 -0.26 4.34
CA LEU A 10 7.09 -1.37 3.50
C LEU A 10 8.08 -2.53 3.61
N TYR A 11 7.70 -3.56 4.36
CA TYR A 11 8.55 -4.70 4.66
C TYR A 11 7.87 -6.01 4.28
N LEU A 12 8.64 -6.93 3.68
CA LEU A 12 8.22 -8.30 3.42
C LEU A 12 9.24 -9.23 4.08
N TYR A 13 8.76 -10.10 4.93
CA TYR A 13 9.59 -11.04 5.68
C TYR A 13 9.14 -12.47 5.43
N ASP A 14 10.07 -13.40 5.60
CA ASP A 14 9.78 -14.82 5.63
C ASP A 14 9.18 -15.27 6.99
N GLN A 15 8.90 -16.56 7.11
CA GLN A 15 8.32 -17.13 8.33
C GLN A 15 9.20 -17.00 9.59
N ASN A 16 10.49 -16.70 9.44
CA ASN A 16 11.42 -16.57 10.57
C ASN A 16 11.23 -15.25 11.33
N ILE A 17 10.51 -14.28 10.75
CA ILE A 17 10.26 -12.97 11.37
C ILE A 17 9.71 -13.08 12.78
N THR A 18 8.80 -14.02 13.04
CA THR A 18 8.18 -14.18 14.36
C THR A 18 9.18 -14.63 15.42
N GLN A 19 10.14 -15.47 15.08
CA GLN A 19 11.20 -15.90 15.99
C GLN A 19 12.22 -14.79 16.23
N ILE A 20 12.61 -14.08 15.17
CA ILE A 20 13.51 -12.93 15.25
C ILE A 20 12.90 -11.85 16.14
N ALA A 21 11.65 -11.46 15.89
CA ALA A 21 10.96 -10.42 16.65
C ALA A 21 10.82 -10.79 18.14
N LYS A 22 10.52 -12.06 18.46
CA LYS A 22 10.45 -12.54 19.86
C LYS A 22 11.80 -12.50 20.59
N ALA A 23 12.91 -12.60 19.86
CA ALA A 23 14.25 -12.55 20.41
C ALA A 23 14.80 -11.12 20.58
N MET A 24 14.12 -10.11 20.01
CA MET A 24 14.51 -8.71 20.11
C MET A 24 14.41 -8.19 21.55
N LYS A 25 15.28 -7.26 21.87
CA LYS A 25 15.24 -6.53 23.14
C LYS A 25 14.78 -5.11 22.87
N PRO A 26 14.04 -4.50 23.79
CA PRO A 26 13.69 -3.09 23.68
C PRO A 26 14.92 -2.19 23.54
N SER A 27 14.83 -1.16 22.71
CA SER A 27 15.83 -0.11 22.56
C SER A 27 15.93 0.76 23.84
N ALA A 28 16.82 1.74 23.84
CA ALA A 28 16.90 2.73 24.90
C ALA A 28 15.59 3.54 25.07
N ARG A 29 14.70 3.53 24.07
CA ARG A 29 13.36 4.15 24.10
C ARG A 29 12.30 3.25 24.74
N GLY A 30 12.64 2.01 25.08
CA GLY A 30 11.71 1.01 25.61
C GLY A 30 10.85 0.32 24.55
N GLU A 31 11.16 0.51 23.27
CA GLU A 31 10.39 -0.03 22.12
C GLU A 31 11.20 -1.08 21.35
N LEU A 32 10.48 -2.05 20.74
CA LEU A 32 11.08 -2.96 19.76
C LEU A 32 11.21 -2.22 18.42
N GLU A 33 12.42 -2.16 17.90
CA GLU A 33 12.72 -1.39 16.69
C GLU A 33 12.75 -2.29 15.46
N ILE A 34 12.01 -1.91 14.42
CA ILE A 34 12.03 -2.63 13.14
C ILE A 34 13.42 -2.62 12.50
N THR A 35 14.23 -1.59 12.79
CA THR A 35 15.62 -1.50 12.33
C THR A 35 16.46 -2.64 12.86
N ASP A 36 16.25 -3.08 14.09
CA ASP A 36 17.01 -4.19 14.69
C ASP A 36 16.64 -5.53 14.02
N VAL A 37 15.37 -5.69 13.62
CA VAL A 37 14.94 -6.83 12.81
C VAL A 37 15.66 -6.83 11.46
N ASN A 38 15.71 -5.69 10.78
CA ASN A 38 16.41 -5.54 9.50
C ASN A 38 17.92 -5.81 9.65
N MET A 39 18.53 -5.36 10.74
CA MET A 39 19.95 -5.62 11.04
C MET A 39 20.21 -7.12 11.25
N GLU A 40 19.28 -7.85 11.86
CA GLU A 40 19.41 -9.30 12.02
C GLU A 40 19.34 -10.02 10.67
N TYR A 41 18.41 -9.60 9.77
CA TYR A 41 18.38 -10.12 8.40
C TYR A 41 19.64 -9.77 7.61
N LEU A 42 20.19 -8.57 7.78
CA LEU A 42 21.44 -8.17 7.17
C LEU A 42 22.61 -9.06 7.65
N ARG A 43 22.69 -9.32 8.96
CA ARG A 43 23.71 -10.19 9.55
C ARG A 43 23.64 -11.63 9.04
N ARG A 44 22.42 -12.12 8.75
CA ARG A 44 22.19 -13.46 8.16
C ARG A 44 22.39 -13.49 6.65
N GLY A 45 22.66 -12.36 6.00
CA GLY A 45 22.78 -12.27 4.54
C GLY A 45 21.46 -12.38 3.78
N GLY A 46 20.33 -12.24 4.48
CA GLY A 46 18.98 -12.37 3.92
C GLY A 46 18.26 -11.04 3.68
N LEU A 47 18.92 -9.90 3.88
CA LEU A 47 18.29 -8.60 3.62
C LEU A 47 18.43 -8.22 2.15
N HIS A 48 17.28 -7.98 1.51
CA HIS A 48 17.20 -7.46 0.15
C HIS A 48 16.59 -6.06 0.17
N VAL A 49 17.19 -5.14 -0.57
CA VAL A 49 16.70 -3.75 -0.69
C VAL A 49 16.24 -3.51 -2.12
N VAL A 50 15.01 -3.03 -2.26
CA VAL A 50 14.45 -2.63 -3.55
C VAL A 50 14.33 -1.11 -3.57
N PRO A 51 15.18 -0.39 -4.34
CA PRO A 51 15.02 1.05 -4.51
C PRO A 51 13.72 1.36 -5.22
N LEU A 52 12.90 2.23 -4.63
CA LEU A 52 11.69 2.71 -5.28
C LEU A 52 12.06 3.67 -6.42
N GLY A 53 11.48 3.43 -7.60
CA GLY A 53 11.76 4.22 -8.78
C GLY A 53 11.15 5.63 -8.74
N ARG A 54 11.47 6.43 -9.75
CA ARG A 54 10.86 7.76 -9.94
C ARG A 54 9.36 7.62 -10.18
N GLY A 55 8.60 8.56 -9.65
CA GLY A 55 7.12 8.55 -9.76
C GLY A 55 6.41 7.92 -8.56
N ILE A 56 7.14 7.31 -7.63
CA ILE A 56 6.58 6.88 -6.35
C ILE A 56 6.67 8.04 -5.37
N ALA A 57 5.54 8.45 -4.82
CA ALA A 57 5.46 9.43 -3.75
C ALA A 57 5.29 8.70 -2.41
N TRP A 58 6.15 9.02 -1.45
CA TRP A 58 5.97 8.64 -0.07
C TRP A 58 5.32 9.81 0.68
N LEU A 59 4.19 9.56 1.32
CA LEU A 59 3.45 10.57 2.08
C LEU A 59 3.36 10.11 3.53
N ASP A 60 3.94 10.90 4.43
CA ASP A 60 3.76 10.68 5.85
C ASP A 60 2.40 11.20 6.30
N THR A 61 1.79 10.55 7.29
CA THR A 61 0.47 10.91 7.83
C THR A 61 0.49 11.03 9.35
N GLY A 62 1.67 11.13 9.94
CA GLY A 62 1.88 11.15 11.39
C GLY A 62 1.46 12.45 12.09
N THR A 63 1.20 13.52 11.35
CA THR A 63 0.69 14.80 11.88
C THR A 63 -0.58 15.22 11.17
N HIS A 64 -1.37 16.12 11.78
CA HIS A 64 -2.57 16.67 11.13
C HIS A 64 -2.25 17.35 9.80
N THR A 65 -1.15 18.09 9.74
CA THR A 65 -0.70 18.77 8.53
C THR A 65 -0.33 17.78 7.43
N SER A 66 0.52 16.80 7.74
CA SER A 66 0.95 15.79 6.75
C SER A 66 -0.21 14.91 6.27
N LEU A 67 -1.18 14.60 7.13
CA LEU A 67 -2.40 13.88 6.74
C LEU A 67 -3.24 14.72 5.76
N LEU A 68 -3.37 16.02 6.00
CA LEU A 68 -4.10 16.93 5.12
C LEU A 68 -3.41 17.04 3.75
N GLU A 69 -2.08 17.19 3.74
CA GLU A 69 -1.27 17.23 2.51
C GLU A 69 -1.41 15.93 1.70
N ALA A 70 -1.33 14.78 2.36
CA ALA A 70 -1.55 13.49 1.71
C ALA A 70 -2.96 13.38 1.11
N SER A 71 -3.98 13.82 1.86
CA SER A 71 -5.37 13.82 1.38
C SER A 71 -5.56 14.71 0.15
N HIS A 72 -4.97 15.91 0.13
CA HIS A 72 -4.98 16.80 -1.02
C HIS A 72 -4.27 16.20 -2.24
N PHE A 73 -3.11 15.58 -2.03
CA PHE A 73 -2.35 14.92 -3.09
C PHE A 73 -3.18 13.80 -3.73
N ILE A 74 -3.73 12.88 -2.93
CA ILE A 74 -4.57 11.77 -3.40
C ILE A 74 -5.82 12.31 -4.11
N GLY A 75 -6.53 13.27 -3.49
CA GLY A 75 -7.74 13.86 -4.08
C GLY A 75 -7.48 14.51 -5.43
N THR A 76 -6.33 15.18 -5.58
CA THR A 76 -5.93 15.80 -6.86
C THR A 76 -5.67 14.74 -7.93
N LEU A 77 -4.94 13.67 -7.59
CA LEU A 77 -4.68 12.57 -8.53
C LEU A 77 -5.99 11.90 -8.97
N GLU A 78 -6.86 11.54 -8.03
CA GLU A 78 -8.15 10.92 -8.33
C GLU A 78 -9.02 11.81 -9.22
N ALA A 79 -9.09 13.11 -8.92
CA ALA A 79 -9.88 14.05 -9.72
C ALA A 79 -9.33 14.23 -11.14
N ARG A 80 -8.02 14.20 -11.33
CA ARG A 80 -7.39 14.38 -12.64
C ARG A 80 -7.36 13.14 -13.49
N GLN A 81 -7.15 11.97 -12.88
CA GLN A 81 -7.05 10.70 -13.58
C GLN A 81 -8.41 10.00 -13.71
N GLY A 82 -9.38 10.36 -12.87
CA GLY A 82 -10.67 9.68 -12.81
C GLY A 82 -10.57 8.25 -12.26
N LEU A 83 -9.49 7.91 -11.58
CA LEU A 83 -9.24 6.61 -10.96
C LEU A 83 -9.26 6.76 -9.44
N LYS A 84 -9.60 5.68 -8.74
CA LYS A 84 -9.50 5.62 -7.28
C LYS A 84 -8.20 4.97 -6.86
N ILE A 85 -7.48 5.59 -5.91
CA ILE A 85 -6.28 5.00 -5.32
C ILE A 85 -6.69 3.99 -4.25
N ALA A 86 -6.04 2.83 -4.27
CA ALA A 86 -6.30 1.72 -3.34
C ALA A 86 -7.78 1.23 -3.32
N CYS A 87 -8.47 1.32 -4.45
CA CYS A 87 -9.80 0.72 -4.61
C CYS A 87 -9.67 -0.81 -4.64
N LEU A 88 -9.91 -1.47 -3.51
CA LEU A 88 -9.67 -2.90 -3.34
C LEU A 88 -10.56 -3.74 -4.27
N GLU A 89 -11.80 -3.32 -4.49
CA GLU A 89 -12.75 -3.99 -5.37
C GLU A 89 -12.28 -3.96 -6.83
N GLU A 90 -11.79 -2.81 -7.30
CA GLU A 90 -11.21 -2.69 -8.63
C GLU A 90 -9.95 -3.56 -8.77
N ILE A 91 -9.05 -3.49 -7.78
CA ILE A 91 -7.81 -4.29 -7.78
C ILE A 91 -8.16 -5.78 -7.83
N ALA A 92 -9.05 -6.24 -6.96
CA ALA A 92 -9.47 -7.63 -6.92
C ALA A 92 -10.12 -8.09 -8.24
N PHE A 93 -10.94 -7.23 -8.84
CA PHE A 93 -11.58 -7.51 -10.11
C PHE A 93 -10.58 -7.57 -11.28
N ARG A 94 -9.66 -6.60 -11.36
CA ARG A 94 -8.63 -6.57 -12.41
C ARG A 94 -7.61 -7.69 -12.28
N MET A 95 -7.28 -8.09 -11.06
CA MET A 95 -6.38 -9.23 -10.76
C MET A 95 -7.06 -10.60 -10.94
N GLY A 96 -8.36 -10.63 -11.23
CA GLY A 96 -9.11 -11.87 -11.40
C GLY A 96 -9.45 -12.61 -10.10
N PHE A 97 -9.24 -11.99 -8.94
CA PHE A 97 -9.64 -12.56 -7.64
C PHE A 97 -11.17 -12.54 -7.45
N VAL A 98 -11.83 -11.63 -8.16
CA VAL A 98 -13.27 -11.45 -8.15
C VAL A 98 -13.78 -11.44 -9.58
N ASP A 99 -14.78 -12.27 -9.89
CA ASP A 99 -15.43 -12.30 -11.19
C ASP A 99 -16.51 -11.21 -11.34
N LYS A 100 -17.05 -11.07 -12.57
CA LYS A 100 -18.13 -10.10 -12.85
C LYS A 100 -19.37 -10.30 -12.00
N LYS A 101 -19.70 -11.54 -11.65
CA LYS A 101 -20.90 -11.86 -10.86
C LYS A 101 -20.71 -11.36 -9.43
N LYS A 102 -19.55 -11.66 -8.83
CA LYS A 102 -19.22 -11.20 -7.48
C LYS A 102 -19.07 -9.68 -7.43
N MET A 103 -18.46 -9.07 -8.45
CA MET A 103 -18.34 -7.60 -8.54
C MET A 103 -19.72 -6.92 -8.58
N LYS A 104 -20.69 -7.46 -9.32
CA LYS A 104 -22.07 -6.96 -9.32
C LYS A 104 -22.69 -7.02 -7.94
N GLN A 105 -22.53 -8.13 -7.22
CA GLN A 105 -23.04 -8.28 -5.87
C GLN A 105 -22.45 -7.22 -4.94
N VAL A 106 -21.13 -7.00 -5.00
CA VAL A 106 -20.43 -5.98 -4.19
C VAL A 106 -21.01 -4.58 -4.48
N ILE A 107 -21.23 -4.26 -5.77
CA ILE A 107 -21.83 -2.97 -6.16
C ILE A 107 -23.25 -2.82 -5.60
N GLU A 108 -24.07 -3.87 -5.63
CA GLU A 108 -25.43 -3.85 -5.10
C GLU A 108 -25.45 -3.63 -3.58
N GLU A 109 -24.51 -4.24 -2.86
CA GLU A 109 -24.33 -4.11 -1.41
C GLU A 109 -23.73 -2.74 -1.00
N THR A 110 -23.06 -2.04 -1.94
CA THR A 110 -22.46 -0.73 -1.68
C THR A 110 -23.54 0.36 -1.68
N PRO A 111 -23.61 1.21 -0.64
CA PRO A 111 -24.56 2.33 -0.61
C PRO A 111 -24.40 3.27 -1.81
N LYS A 112 -25.49 3.90 -2.23
CA LYS A 112 -25.47 4.91 -3.31
C LYS A 112 -24.49 6.03 -2.97
N SER A 113 -23.45 6.20 -3.79
CA SER A 113 -22.37 7.16 -3.58
C SER A 113 -21.55 7.29 -4.87
N SER A 114 -20.72 8.31 -4.96
CA SER A 114 -19.74 8.47 -6.04
C SER A 114 -18.76 7.29 -6.13
N TYR A 115 -18.53 6.60 -5.01
CA TYR A 115 -17.71 5.38 -5.00
C TYR A 115 -18.41 4.22 -5.71
N ARG A 116 -19.71 4.01 -5.44
CA ARG A 116 -20.50 3.00 -6.16
C ARG A 116 -20.58 3.31 -7.65
N ASP A 117 -20.81 4.58 -8.02
CA ASP A 117 -20.83 4.99 -9.43
C ASP A 117 -19.49 4.68 -10.13
N TYR A 118 -18.38 4.84 -9.41
CA TYR A 118 -17.05 4.46 -9.87
C TYR A 118 -16.97 2.94 -10.14
N LEU A 119 -17.39 2.10 -9.19
CA LEU A 119 -17.36 0.64 -9.35
C LEU A 119 -18.25 0.18 -10.52
N GLU A 120 -19.42 0.80 -10.72
CA GLU A 120 -20.30 0.53 -11.86
C GLU A 120 -19.62 0.87 -13.19
N ARG A 121 -18.83 1.95 -13.23
CA ARG A 121 -18.02 2.31 -14.40
C ARG A 121 -16.94 1.27 -14.67
N ILE A 122 -16.17 0.88 -13.65
CA ILE A 122 -15.11 -0.15 -13.77
C ILE A 122 -15.69 -1.47 -14.32
N LEU A 123 -16.86 -1.90 -13.85
CA LEU A 123 -17.51 -3.12 -14.32
C LEU A 123 -17.87 -3.06 -15.82
N LYS A 124 -18.18 -1.87 -16.36
CA LYS A 124 -18.54 -1.62 -17.76
C LYS A 124 -17.34 -1.44 -18.68
N GLU A 125 -16.19 -1.07 -18.13
CA GLU A 125 -14.97 -0.88 -18.91
C GLU A 125 -14.54 -2.20 -19.57
N LYS A 126 -14.30 -2.16 -20.88
CA LYS A 126 -13.58 -3.24 -21.56
C LYS A 126 -12.12 -3.12 -21.15
N ASN A 127 -11.47 -4.21 -20.75
CA ASN A 127 -10.07 -4.32 -20.29
C ASN A 127 -9.03 -3.74 -21.28
N ALA A 128 -9.17 -2.47 -21.68
CA ALA A 128 -8.32 -1.85 -22.71
C ALA A 128 -6.98 -1.32 -22.17
N PHE A 129 -6.79 -1.21 -20.84
CA PHE A 129 -5.65 -0.47 -20.27
C PHE A 129 -4.82 -1.26 -19.23
N TYR A 130 -5.11 -2.52 -18.97
CA TYR A 130 -4.31 -3.34 -18.09
C TYR A 130 -3.88 -4.61 -18.84
N ASN A 131 -2.75 -4.53 -19.50
CA ASN A 131 -1.93 -5.70 -19.81
C ASN A 131 -0.83 -5.70 -18.75
N PRO A 132 -0.77 -6.70 -17.82
CA PRO A 132 0.33 -6.83 -16.88
C PRO A 132 1.63 -7.14 -17.59
#